data_93bdb420784bb8f30a5369dd0999a25b
#
_entry.id   93bdb420784bb8f30a5369dd0999a25b
#
_cell.length_a   1.000
_cell.length_b   1.000
_cell.length_c   1.000
_cell.angle_alpha   90.00
_cell.angle_beta   90.00
_cell.angle_gamma   90.00
#
_symmetry.space_group_name_H-M   'P 1'
#
loop_
_entity.id
_entity.type
_entity.pdbx_description
1 polymer ?
#
loop_
_entity_poly.entity_id
_entity_poly.type
_entity_poly.pdbx_seq_one_letter_code
_entity_poly.pdbx_strand_id
1 'polypeptide(L)'
;RFFTCMLFFVIGLGGVWDFIQHNPLLQQFTPHATNWQSNPLELPFALANLAIGIAGLIAAFANWSYRAAIVSISTVWLWGSAAFQIDQMIYTQSFSLPNHSSIFLTNLLIPLILIILLIISYEKKDTNTIYY
;
A
#
# COMPACT_ATOMS: atom_id res chain seq x y z
N ARG A 1 8.82 -1.75 -17.08
CA ARG A 1 9.49 -2.71 -16.13
C ARG A 1 9.47 -2.18 -14.70
N PHE A 2 9.93 -0.95 -14.43
CA PHE A 2 9.94 -0.40 -13.06
C PHE A 2 8.53 -0.33 -12.43
N PHE A 3 7.51 0.12 -13.18
CA PHE A 3 6.12 0.14 -12.72
C PHE A 3 5.61 -1.26 -12.33
N THR A 4 5.92 -2.28 -13.12
CA THR A 4 5.58 -3.67 -12.81
C THR A 4 6.25 -4.13 -11.51
N CYS A 5 7.53 -3.80 -11.31
CA CYS A 5 8.23 -4.10 -10.06
C CYS A 5 7.60 -3.39 -8.86
N MET A 6 7.20 -2.14 -8.99
CA MET A 6 6.53 -1.40 -7.92
C MET A 6 5.19 -2.05 -7.55
N LEU A 7 4.38 -2.44 -8.52
CA LEU A 7 3.11 -3.13 -8.28
C LEU A 7 3.33 -4.49 -7.61
N PHE A 8 4.32 -5.25 -8.06
CA PHE A 8 4.60 -6.57 -7.53
C PHE A 8 5.18 -6.53 -6.11
N PHE A 9 6.27 -5.77 -5.92
CA PHE A 9 7.00 -5.79 -4.65
C PHE A 9 6.36 -4.88 -3.60
N VAL A 10 6.03 -3.64 -3.97
CA VAL A 10 5.58 -2.65 -2.99
C VAL A 10 4.10 -2.87 -2.64
N ILE A 11 3.23 -2.94 -3.64
CA ILE A 11 1.80 -3.16 -3.37
C ILE A 11 1.51 -4.64 -3.10
N GLY A 12 2.02 -5.53 -3.94
CA GLY A 12 1.74 -6.97 -3.85
C GLY A 12 2.33 -7.60 -2.60
N LEU A 13 3.64 -7.71 -2.53
CA LEU A 13 4.30 -8.35 -1.38
C LEU A 13 4.19 -7.51 -0.11
N GLY A 14 4.17 -6.16 -0.23
CA GLY A 14 3.93 -5.27 0.90
C GLY A 14 2.58 -5.52 1.57
N GLY A 15 1.50 -5.60 0.79
CA GLY A 15 0.16 -5.88 1.33
C GLY A 15 0.03 -7.27 1.96
N VAL A 16 0.69 -8.29 1.39
CA VAL A 16 0.78 -9.63 2.01
C VAL A 16 1.56 -9.58 3.32
N TRP A 17 2.67 -8.85 3.35
CA TRP A 17 3.48 -8.66 4.55
C TRP A 17 2.71 -7.94 5.66
N ASP A 18 1.98 -6.87 5.32
CA ASP A 18 1.14 -6.14 6.26
C ASP A 18 0.03 -7.03 6.83
N PHE A 19 -0.56 -7.92 6.02
CA PHE A 19 -1.49 -8.93 6.51
C PHE A 19 -0.85 -9.85 7.55
N ILE A 20 0.36 -10.33 7.31
CA ILE A 20 1.06 -11.21 8.25
C ILE A 20 1.33 -10.50 9.58
N GLN A 21 1.77 -9.23 9.52
CA GLN A 21 2.07 -8.45 10.72
C GLN A 21 0.82 -8.09 11.55
N HIS A 22 -0.30 -7.80 10.90
CA HIS A 22 -1.54 -7.36 11.56
C HIS A 22 -2.54 -8.49 11.81
N ASN A 23 -2.21 -9.73 11.43
CA ASN A 23 -3.08 -10.87 11.70
C ASN A 23 -2.85 -11.40 13.13
N PRO A 24 -3.86 -11.32 14.02
CA PRO A 24 -3.73 -11.76 15.40
C PRO A 24 -3.33 -13.25 15.55
N LEU A 25 -3.72 -14.08 14.57
CA LEU A 25 -3.39 -15.51 14.58
C LEU A 25 -1.92 -15.76 14.19
N LEU A 26 -1.29 -14.84 13.45
CA LEU A 26 0.09 -14.97 12.99
C LEU A 26 1.07 -14.16 13.84
N GLN A 27 0.59 -13.21 14.66
CA GLN A 27 1.43 -12.38 15.54
C GLN A 27 2.27 -13.23 16.50
N GLN A 28 1.79 -14.40 16.91
CA GLN A 28 2.54 -15.33 17.75
C GLN A 28 3.83 -15.84 17.10
N PHE A 29 3.96 -15.74 15.78
CA PHE A 29 5.14 -16.17 15.01
C PHE A 29 6.07 -15.00 14.65
N THR A 30 5.69 -13.74 14.94
CA THR A 30 6.52 -12.58 14.66
C THR A 30 7.20 -12.07 15.93
N PRO A 31 8.56 -11.92 15.95
CA PRO A 31 9.33 -11.58 17.15
C PRO A 31 9.04 -10.19 17.75
N HIS A 32 8.30 -9.36 17.04
CA HIS A 32 7.97 -7.98 17.43
C HIS A 32 6.47 -7.78 17.62
N ALA A 33 5.78 -8.74 18.22
CA ALA A 33 4.41 -8.54 18.69
C ALA A 33 4.41 -7.35 19.67
N THR A 34 4.16 -6.15 19.14
CA THR A 34 3.85 -4.99 19.97
C THR A 34 2.61 -5.33 20.78
N ASN A 35 2.58 -4.95 22.06
CA ASN A 35 1.43 -5.10 22.98
C ASN A 35 0.22 -4.29 22.48
N TRP A 36 -0.29 -4.60 21.31
CA TRP A 36 -1.55 -4.08 20.83
C TRP A 36 -2.65 -4.87 21.51
N GLN A 37 -3.47 -4.18 22.27
CA GLN A 37 -4.72 -4.75 22.74
C GLN A 37 -5.52 -5.18 21.51
N SER A 38 -5.98 -6.42 21.50
CA SER A 38 -6.76 -7.00 20.42
C SER A 38 -7.97 -6.10 20.09
N ASN A 39 -7.86 -5.34 19.01
CA ASN A 39 -8.93 -4.50 18.51
C ASN A 39 -9.76 -5.33 17.51
N PRO A 40 -11.10 -5.36 17.62
CA PRO A 40 -11.96 -6.07 16.67
C PRO A 40 -11.75 -5.67 15.20
N LEU A 41 -11.15 -4.50 14.95
CA LEU A 41 -10.88 -3.97 13.60
C LEU A 41 -9.56 -4.46 13.00
N GLU A 42 -8.67 -5.12 13.77
CA GLU A 42 -7.37 -5.60 13.25
C GLU A 42 -7.52 -6.63 12.14
N LEU A 43 -8.39 -7.61 12.32
CA LEU A 43 -8.59 -8.66 11.32
C LEU A 43 -9.17 -8.12 10.01
N PRO A 44 -10.24 -7.30 10.00
CA PRO A 44 -10.72 -6.65 8.78
C PRO A 44 -9.65 -5.79 8.10
N PHE A 45 -8.83 -5.06 8.87
CA PHE A 45 -7.73 -4.26 8.34
C PHE A 45 -6.66 -5.15 7.68
N ALA A 46 -6.26 -6.23 8.33
CA ALA A 46 -5.31 -7.20 7.80
C ALA A 46 -5.83 -7.84 6.50
N LEU A 47 -7.12 -8.23 6.46
CA LEU A 47 -7.74 -8.80 5.27
C LEU A 47 -7.82 -7.80 4.11
N ALA A 48 -8.05 -6.51 4.38
CA ALA A 48 -8.03 -5.47 3.37
C ALA A 48 -6.62 -5.30 2.75
N ASN A 49 -5.57 -5.33 3.57
CA ASN A 49 -4.18 -5.31 3.10
C ASN A 49 -3.86 -6.55 2.26
N LEU A 50 -4.32 -7.73 2.67
CA LEU A 50 -4.15 -8.95 1.89
C LEU A 50 -4.85 -8.84 0.51
N ALA A 51 -6.09 -8.34 0.48
CA ALA A 51 -6.83 -8.18 -0.76
C ALA A 51 -6.13 -7.21 -1.73
N ILE A 52 -5.65 -6.07 -1.23
CA ILE A 52 -4.87 -5.10 -2.01
C ILE A 52 -3.55 -5.74 -2.47
N GLY A 53 -2.89 -6.51 -1.62
CA GLY A 53 -1.67 -7.22 -1.94
C GLY A 53 -1.85 -8.22 -3.08
N ILE A 54 -2.85 -9.10 -3.00
CA ILE A 54 -3.17 -10.06 -4.06
C ILE A 54 -3.52 -9.33 -5.37
N ALA A 55 -4.33 -8.28 -5.29
CA ALA A 55 -4.69 -7.47 -6.45
C ALA A 55 -3.46 -6.77 -7.07
N GLY A 56 -2.50 -6.34 -6.25
CA GLY A 56 -1.22 -5.78 -6.69
C GLY A 56 -0.34 -6.79 -7.44
N LEU A 57 -0.27 -8.03 -6.95
CA LEU A 57 0.43 -9.13 -7.64
C LEU A 57 -0.18 -9.40 -9.03
N ILE A 58 -1.50 -9.45 -9.11
CA ILE A 58 -2.22 -9.62 -10.38
C ILE A 58 -1.99 -8.41 -11.31
N ALA A 59 -2.01 -7.19 -10.77
CA ALA A 59 -1.81 -5.96 -11.53
C ALA A 59 -0.44 -5.90 -12.21
N ALA A 60 0.59 -6.52 -11.63
CA ALA A 60 1.92 -6.58 -12.23
C ALA A 60 1.91 -7.21 -13.65
N PHE A 61 0.98 -8.14 -13.89
CA PHE A 61 0.84 -8.86 -15.16
C PHE A 61 -0.42 -8.46 -15.96
N ALA A 62 -1.28 -7.59 -15.37
CA ALA A 62 -2.55 -7.20 -15.96
C ALA A 62 -2.40 -6.03 -16.96
N ASN A 63 -3.52 -5.73 -17.65
CA ASN A 63 -3.63 -4.59 -18.55
C ASN A 63 -3.60 -3.24 -17.81
N TRP A 64 -3.46 -2.15 -18.55
CA TRP A 64 -3.35 -0.80 -17.99
C TRP A 64 -4.57 -0.40 -17.15
N SER A 65 -5.79 -0.75 -17.57
CA SER A 65 -7.02 -0.39 -16.85
C SER A 65 -7.07 -1.04 -15.47
N TYR A 66 -6.65 -2.29 -15.35
CA TYR A 66 -6.57 -2.97 -14.07
C TYR A 66 -5.49 -2.34 -13.17
N ARG A 67 -4.33 -1.99 -13.75
CA ARG A 67 -3.27 -1.28 -13.02
C ARG A 67 -3.77 0.07 -12.50
N ALA A 68 -4.52 0.81 -13.31
CA ALA A 68 -5.11 2.09 -12.91
C ALA A 68 -6.08 1.92 -11.73
N ALA A 69 -6.93 0.91 -11.76
CA ALA A 69 -7.85 0.61 -10.65
C ALA A 69 -7.08 0.31 -9.36
N ILE A 70 -6.05 -0.54 -9.41
CA ILE A 70 -5.26 -0.89 -8.23
C ILE A 70 -4.46 0.30 -7.70
N VAL A 71 -3.87 1.13 -8.56
CA VAL A 71 -3.20 2.37 -8.16
C VAL A 71 -4.18 3.30 -7.46
N SER A 72 -5.40 3.47 -7.98
CA SER A 72 -6.44 4.30 -7.36
C SER A 72 -6.82 3.79 -5.96
N ILE A 73 -7.09 2.49 -5.82
CA ILE A 73 -7.44 1.86 -4.54
C ILE A 73 -6.28 2.02 -3.54
N SER A 74 -5.06 1.70 -3.95
CA SER A 74 -3.87 1.82 -3.09
C SER A 74 -3.60 3.26 -2.68
N THR A 75 -3.85 4.23 -3.56
CA THR A 75 -3.70 5.65 -3.25
C THR A 75 -4.66 6.09 -2.15
N VAL A 76 -5.94 5.77 -2.29
CA VAL A 76 -6.95 6.09 -1.26
C VAL A 76 -6.61 5.42 0.06
N TRP A 77 -6.18 4.16 0.03
CA TRP A 77 -5.80 3.40 1.21
C TRP A 77 -4.59 3.98 1.94
N LEU A 78 -3.50 4.23 1.21
CA LEU A 78 -2.25 4.74 1.79
C LEU A 78 -2.37 6.19 2.26
N TRP A 79 -3.01 7.06 1.49
CA TRP A 79 -3.26 8.45 1.92
C TRP A 79 -4.27 8.52 3.06
N GLY A 80 -5.29 7.67 3.07
CA GLY A 80 -6.20 7.52 4.21
C GLY A 80 -5.47 7.09 5.48
N SER A 81 -4.56 6.13 5.36
CA SER A 81 -3.71 5.69 6.47
C SER A 81 -2.78 6.81 6.95
N ALA A 82 -2.19 7.59 6.04
CA ALA A 82 -1.36 8.75 6.39
C ALA A 82 -2.18 9.84 7.11
N ALA A 83 -3.39 10.13 6.65
CA ALA A 83 -4.28 11.08 7.30
C ALA A 83 -4.66 10.64 8.72
N PHE A 84 -4.96 9.36 8.91
CA PHE A 84 -5.23 8.78 10.22
C PHE A 84 -4.02 8.89 11.16
N GLN A 85 -2.81 8.69 10.64
CA GLN A 85 -1.58 8.85 11.43
C GLN A 85 -1.39 10.32 11.89
N ILE A 86 -1.70 11.29 11.02
CA ILE A 86 -1.66 12.72 11.39
C ILE A 86 -2.64 13.01 12.52
N ASP A 87 -3.87 12.51 12.41
CA ASP A 87 -4.90 12.68 13.44
C ASP A 87 -4.44 12.11 14.79
N GLN A 88 -3.88 10.91 14.79
CA GLN A 88 -3.32 10.29 16.00
C GLN A 88 -2.15 11.10 16.58
N MET A 89 -1.25 11.64 15.76
CA MET A 89 -0.15 12.51 16.22
C MET A 89 -0.67 13.78 16.90
N ILE A 90 -1.71 14.39 16.37
CA ILE A 90 -2.34 15.58 16.95
C ILE A 90 -2.99 15.23 18.29
N TYR A 91 -3.72 14.11 18.34
CA TYR A 91 -4.46 13.70 19.54
C TYR A 91 -3.55 13.34 20.72
N THR A 92 -2.44 12.64 20.44
CA THR A 92 -1.51 12.14 21.47
C THR A 92 -0.42 13.14 21.84
N GLN A 93 -0.30 14.27 21.14
CA GLN A 93 0.76 15.29 21.28
C GLN A 93 2.19 14.69 21.24
N SER A 94 2.36 13.48 20.75
CA SER A 94 3.64 12.77 20.69
C SER A 94 4.21 12.80 19.28
N PHE A 95 5.00 13.85 18.98
CA PHE A 95 5.74 13.98 17.72
C PHE A 95 7.04 13.14 17.67
N SER A 96 7.30 12.31 18.66
CA SER A 96 8.63 11.74 18.90
C SER A 96 8.74 10.23 18.67
N LEU A 97 8.02 9.66 17.71
CA LEU A 97 8.16 8.23 17.42
C LEU A 97 8.98 8.01 16.14
N PRO A 98 10.26 7.58 16.23
CA PRO A 98 11.15 7.40 15.07
C PRO A 98 10.62 6.42 14.02
N ASN A 99 9.84 5.42 14.43
CA ASN A 99 9.28 4.41 13.52
C ASN A 99 8.04 4.88 12.75
N HIS A 100 7.30 5.86 13.28
CA HIS A 100 6.12 6.38 12.61
C HIS A 100 6.44 7.33 11.45
N SER A 101 7.56 8.03 11.50
CA SER A 101 7.96 8.97 10.45
C SER A 101 8.31 8.26 9.13
N SER A 102 8.96 7.10 9.18
CA SER A 102 9.30 6.34 7.97
C SER A 102 8.06 5.73 7.30
N ILE A 103 7.13 5.17 8.08
CA ILE A 103 5.87 4.61 7.59
C ILE A 103 5.01 5.72 7.00
N PHE A 104 4.94 6.88 7.66
CA PHE A 104 4.19 8.05 7.18
C PHE A 104 4.73 8.54 5.83
N LEU A 105 6.06 8.72 5.71
CA LEU A 105 6.69 9.13 4.45
C LEU A 105 6.45 8.10 3.34
N THR A 106 6.54 6.83 3.66
CA THR A 106 6.28 5.74 2.71
C THR A 106 4.84 5.79 2.20
N ASN A 107 3.85 5.96 3.09
CA ASN A 107 2.44 6.05 2.74
C ASN A 107 2.11 7.32 1.91
N LEU A 108 2.92 8.37 2.04
CA LEU A 108 2.76 9.59 1.25
C LEU A 108 3.41 9.48 -0.14
N LEU A 109 4.64 8.94 -0.21
CA LEU A 109 5.46 8.93 -1.43
C LEU A 109 5.09 7.83 -2.41
N ILE A 110 4.74 6.63 -1.92
CA ILE A 110 4.39 5.49 -2.78
C ILE A 110 3.24 5.83 -3.73
N PRO A 111 2.09 6.37 -3.28
CA PRO A 111 1.01 6.73 -4.19
C PRO A 111 1.41 7.76 -5.23
N LEU A 112 2.21 8.76 -4.88
CA LEU A 112 2.71 9.76 -5.83
C LEU A 112 3.54 9.11 -6.94
N ILE A 113 4.47 8.24 -6.57
CA ILE A 113 5.30 7.51 -7.54
C ILE A 113 4.44 6.63 -8.45
N LEU A 114 3.46 5.91 -7.88
CA LEU A 114 2.59 5.04 -8.65
C LEU A 114 1.71 5.82 -9.63
N ILE A 115 1.18 6.98 -9.24
CA ILE A 115 0.40 7.86 -10.12
C ILE A 115 1.25 8.37 -11.27
N ILE A 116 2.46 8.85 -10.99
CA ILE A 116 3.39 9.32 -12.02
C ILE A 116 3.72 8.19 -13.02
N LEU A 117 4.03 7.00 -12.52
CA LEU A 117 4.33 5.84 -13.35
C LEU A 117 3.12 5.39 -14.18
N LEU A 118 1.92 5.51 -13.62
CA LEU A 118 0.68 5.19 -14.34
C LEU A 118 0.46 6.15 -15.52
N ILE A 119 0.67 7.46 -15.32
CA ILE A 119 0.55 8.49 -16.36
C ILE A 119 1.58 8.25 -17.47
N ILE A 120 2.84 8.05 -17.13
CA ILE A 120 3.91 7.76 -18.11
C ILE A 120 3.60 6.47 -18.88
N SER A 121 3.03 5.48 -18.24
CA SER A 121 2.64 4.22 -18.86
C SER A 121 1.46 4.37 -19.83
N TYR A 122 0.59 5.36 -19.60
CA TYR A 122 -0.52 5.69 -20.49
C TYR A 122 -0.03 6.33 -21.79
N GLU A 123 0.80 7.35 -21.72
CA GLU A 123 1.37 8.04 -22.89
C GLU A 123 2.09 7.08 -23.83
N LYS A 124 2.82 6.11 -23.25
CA LYS A 124 3.55 5.10 -24.02
C LYS A 124 2.62 4.11 -24.74
N LYS A 125 1.41 3.90 -24.23
CA LYS A 125 0.40 3.06 -24.90
C LYS A 125 -0.17 3.77 -26.12
N ASP A 126 -0.51 5.06 -26.02
CA ASP A 126 -1.08 5.84 -27.12
C ASP A 126 -0.09 6.00 -28.28
N THR A 127 1.18 6.23 -27.99
CA THR A 127 2.23 6.36 -29.02
C THR A 127 2.38 5.08 -29.85
N ASN A 128 2.24 3.92 -29.25
CA ASN A 128 2.33 2.64 -29.97
C ASN A 128 1.07 2.31 -30.81
N THR A 129 -0.07 2.96 -30.52
CA THR A 129 -1.32 2.72 -31.26
C THR A 129 -1.40 3.56 -32.57
N ILE A 130 -0.58 4.62 -32.68
CA ILE A 130 -0.56 5.51 -33.84
C ILE A 130 0.25 4.94 -35.02
N TYR A 131 1.05 3.89 -34.84
CA TYR A 131 1.92 3.29 -35.83
C TYR A 131 1.40 1.98 -36.44
N TYR A 132 0.12 1.66 -36.26
CA TYR A 132 -0.62 0.58 -36.92
C TYR A 132 -1.91 1.16 -37.52
#